data_6a075ed61613039a2f6d4f6d6a5b192f
#
_entry.id   6a075ed61613039a2f6d4f6d6a5b192f
#
_cell.length_a   1.000
_cell.length_b   1.000
_cell.length_c   1.000
_cell.angle_alpha   90.00
_cell.angle_beta   90.00
_cell.angle_gamma   90.00
#
_symmetry.space_group_name_H-M   'P 1'
#
loop_
_entity.id
_entity.type
_entity.pdbx_description
1 polymer ?
#
loop_
_entity_poly.entity_id
_entity_poly.type
_entity_poly.pdbx_seq_one_letter_code
_entity_poly.pdbx_strand_id
1 'polypeptide(L)'
;MITIIDDDESVRVATESLVRSLGFGARSFASAEEFLHSSELGRTACVITDVQMPGMSGVELQKYLRARGHRTPLIFITAFPEERVRRQVNAAGTFGFLAKPFEGSAMIECIDRALQSGAGPSDG
;
A
#
# COMPACT_ATOMS: atom_id res chain seq x y z
N MET A 1 10.26 -1.79 6.87
CA MET A 1 9.93 -0.45 6.39
C MET A 1 8.64 -0.52 5.58
N ILE A 2 7.75 0.42 5.79
CA ILE A 2 6.46 0.46 5.11
C ILE A 2 6.44 1.67 4.18
N THR A 3 5.99 1.46 2.94
CA THR A 3 5.93 2.51 1.95
C THR A 3 4.49 3.01 1.81
N ILE A 4 4.31 4.32 1.78
CA ILE A 4 3.00 4.94 1.60
C ILE A 4 3.01 5.70 0.28
N ILE A 5 1.99 5.47 -0.55
CA ILE A 5 1.87 6.16 -1.84
C ILE A 5 0.48 6.78 -1.92
N ASP A 6 0.43 8.09 -2.04
CA ASP A 6 -0.84 8.81 -2.15
C ASP A 6 -0.54 10.18 -2.74
N ASP A 7 -1.31 10.61 -3.73
CA ASP A 7 -1.11 11.91 -4.34
C ASP A 7 -1.69 13.03 -3.47
N ASP A 8 -2.51 12.70 -2.46
CA ASP A 8 -3.04 13.67 -1.53
C ASP A 8 -2.05 13.83 -0.37
N GLU A 9 -1.41 14.98 -0.28
CA GLU A 9 -0.38 15.20 0.72
C GLU A 9 -0.91 15.05 2.15
N SER A 10 -2.11 15.51 2.43
CA SER A 10 -2.65 15.42 3.77
C SER A 10 -2.81 13.97 4.21
N VAL A 11 -3.33 13.13 3.33
CA VAL A 11 -3.50 11.71 3.63
C VAL A 11 -2.13 11.04 3.75
N ARG A 12 -1.21 11.39 2.86
CA ARG A 12 0.13 10.81 2.85
C ARG A 12 0.86 11.09 4.17
N VAL A 13 0.82 12.34 4.62
CA VAL A 13 1.50 12.72 5.85
C VAL A 13 0.84 12.05 7.06
N ALA A 14 -0.49 12.02 7.10
CA ALA A 14 -1.19 11.41 8.22
C ALA A 14 -0.93 9.92 8.30
N THR A 15 -0.90 9.24 7.16
CA THR A 15 -0.66 7.81 7.12
C THR A 15 0.77 7.50 7.53
N GLU A 16 1.72 8.30 7.07
CA GLU A 16 3.11 8.10 7.45
C GLU A 16 3.30 8.30 8.96
N SER A 17 2.64 9.31 9.53
CA SER A 17 2.72 9.55 10.97
C SER A 17 2.14 8.37 11.75
N LEU A 18 1.03 7.82 11.29
CA LEU A 18 0.42 6.67 11.95
C LEU A 18 1.38 5.48 11.93
N VAL A 19 1.96 5.19 10.78
CA VAL A 19 2.86 4.05 10.64
C VAL A 19 4.08 4.22 11.55
N ARG A 20 4.63 5.42 11.60
CA ARG A 20 5.79 5.66 12.47
C ARG A 20 5.43 5.54 13.94
N SER A 21 4.20 5.92 14.31
CA SER A 21 3.77 5.81 15.70
C SER A 21 3.66 4.36 16.14
N LEU A 22 3.56 3.43 15.21
CA LEU A 22 3.52 2.01 15.53
C LEU A 22 4.91 1.39 15.64
N GLY A 23 5.95 2.18 15.45
CA GLY A 23 7.32 1.69 15.58
C GLY A 23 7.97 1.26 14.27
N PHE A 24 7.28 1.44 13.13
CA PHE A 24 7.84 1.04 11.84
C PHE A 24 8.56 2.21 11.18
N GLY A 25 9.58 1.92 10.41
CA GLY A 25 10.15 2.90 9.50
C GLY A 25 9.17 3.13 8.36
N ALA A 26 9.10 4.34 7.84
CA ALA A 26 8.16 4.68 6.79
C ALA A 26 8.78 5.64 5.78
N ARG A 27 8.42 5.46 4.51
CA ARG A 27 8.76 6.37 3.44
C ARG A 27 7.50 6.63 2.64
N SER A 28 7.32 7.84 2.17
CA SER A 28 6.12 8.16 1.40
C SER A 28 6.47 8.76 0.06
N PHE A 29 5.60 8.56 -0.91
CA PHE A 29 5.79 9.03 -2.27
C PHE A 29 4.47 9.58 -2.79
N ALA A 30 4.54 10.56 -3.66
CA ALA A 30 3.35 11.18 -4.22
C ALA A 30 2.77 10.38 -5.39
N SER A 31 3.53 9.44 -5.93
CA SER A 31 3.07 8.63 -7.06
C SER A 31 3.74 7.27 -7.05
N ALA A 32 3.12 6.32 -7.75
CA ALA A 32 3.71 5.00 -7.90
C ALA A 32 5.03 5.08 -8.67
N GLU A 33 5.08 5.97 -9.65
CA GLU A 33 6.28 6.14 -10.46
C GLU A 33 7.46 6.58 -9.60
N GLU A 34 7.23 7.51 -8.67
CA GLU A 34 8.30 7.94 -7.77
C GLU A 34 8.82 6.77 -6.95
N PHE A 35 7.90 5.95 -6.44
CA PHE A 35 8.31 4.78 -5.66
C PHE A 35 9.16 3.82 -6.50
N LEU A 36 8.72 3.55 -7.73
CA LEU A 36 9.43 2.61 -8.58
C LEU A 36 10.82 3.11 -8.98
N HIS A 37 11.01 4.43 -9.01
CA HIS A 37 12.32 4.99 -9.33
C HIS A 37 13.22 5.13 -8.08
N SER A 38 12.68 4.84 -6.91
CA SER A 38 13.46 4.95 -5.69
C SER A 38 14.20 3.65 -5.41
N SER A 39 15.08 3.68 -4.44
CA SER A 39 15.80 2.47 -4.04
C SER A 39 15.06 1.67 -2.98
N GLU A 40 13.80 2.06 -2.68
CA GLU A 40 13.09 1.43 -1.57
C GLU A 40 12.36 0.15 -1.95
N LEU A 41 12.24 -0.14 -3.23
CA LEU A 41 11.45 -1.27 -3.70
C LEU A 41 11.88 -2.59 -3.04
N GLY A 42 13.15 -2.84 -2.95
CA GLY A 42 13.65 -4.09 -2.37
C GLY A 42 13.66 -4.08 -0.85
N ARG A 43 13.37 -2.96 -0.22
CA ARG A 43 13.44 -2.84 1.23
C ARG A 43 12.09 -2.73 1.90
N THR A 44 11.03 -2.55 1.13
CA THR A 44 9.72 -2.34 1.71
C THR A 44 9.06 -3.66 2.05
N ALA A 45 8.50 -3.74 3.23
CA ALA A 45 7.81 -4.94 3.69
C ALA A 45 6.32 -4.91 3.37
N CYS A 46 5.78 -3.73 3.11
CA CYS A 46 4.37 -3.55 2.84
C CYS A 46 4.16 -2.20 2.16
N VAL A 47 3.23 -2.12 1.22
CA VAL A 47 2.91 -0.88 0.53
C VAL A 47 1.47 -0.51 0.84
N ILE A 48 1.25 0.73 1.30
CA ILE A 48 -0.09 1.27 1.48
C ILE A 48 -0.27 2.29 0.35
N THR A 49 -1.21 2.05 -0.55
CA THR A 49 -1.34 2.90 -1.73
C THR A 49 -2.79 3.27 -2.02
N ASP A 50 -3.00 4.49 -2.50
CA ASP A 50 -4.28 4.88 -3.02
C ASP A 50 -4.56 4.05 -4.29
N VAL A 51 -5.81 3.71 -4.51
CA VAL A 51 -6.19 2.99 -5.70
C VAL A 51 -6.14 3.93 -6.92
N GLN A 52 -6.67 5.14 -6.76
CA GLN A 52 -6.81 6.05 -7.88
C GLN A 52 -5.84 7.21 -7.76
N MET A 53 -4.88 7.26 -8.66
CA MET A 53 -3.87 8.31 -8.71
C MET A 53 -3.61 8.68 -10.17
N PRO A 54 -3.18 9.92 -10.43
CA PRO A 54 -2.76 10.27 -11.78
C PRO A 54 -1.59 9.37 -12.20
N GLY A 55 -1.58 8.99 -13.45
CA GLY A 55 -0.55 8.08 -13.94
C GLY A 55 -0.88 6.65 -13.54
N MET A 56 0.06 5.97 -12.93
CA MET A 56 -0.14 4.57 -12.55
C MET A 56 -1.04 4.47 -11.33
N SER A 57 -2.11 3.68 -11.42
CA SER A 57 -3.00 3.45 -10.31
C SER A 57 -2.41 2.43 -9.34
N GLY A 58 -3.02 2.30 -8.16
CA GLY A 58 -2.56 1.30 -7.19
C GLY A 58 -2.68 -0.11 -7.70
N VAL A 59 -3.75 -0.41 -8.45
CA VAL A 59 -3.92 -1.75 -9.02
C VAL A 59 -2.87 -2.01 -10.09
N GLU A 60 -2.58 -1.01 -10.91
CA GLU A 60 -1.55 -1.16 -11.92
C GLU A 60 -0.17 -1.35 -11.27
N LEU A 61 0.08 -0.68 -10.16
CA LEU A 61 1.33 -0.87 -9.43
C LEU A 61 1.45 -2.31 -8.95
N GLN A 62 0.37 -2.87 -8.42
CA GLN A 62 0.41 -4.26 -7.96
C GLN A 62 0.72 -5.20 -9.11
N LYS A 63 0.08 -5.00 -10.27
CA LYS A 63 0.34 -5.85 -11.42
C LYS A 63 1.79 -5.74 -11.86
N TYR A 64 2.33 -4.51 -11.84
CA TYR A 64 3.72 -4.29 -12.19
C TYR A 64 4.66 -5.06 -11.27
N LEU A 65 4.41 -4.98 -9.96
CA LEU A 65 5.26 -5.65 -8.98
C LEU A 65 5.17 -7.17 -9.14
N ARG A 66 3.97 -7.72 -9.32
CA ARG A 66 3.81 -9.16 -9.47
C ARG A 66 4.47 -9.67 -10.75
N ALA A 67 4.41 -8.89 -11.83
CA ALA A 67 5.03 -9.28 -13.07
C ALA A 67 6.54 -9.37 -12.96
N ARG A 68 7.12 -8.68 -12.00
CA ARG A 68 8.57 -8.71 -11.78
C ARG A 68 8.98 -9.60 -10.61
N GLY A 69 8.05 -10.42 -10.14
CA GLY A 69 8.37 -11.39 -9.09
C GLY A 69 8.33 -10.85 -7.68
N HIS A 70 7.91 -9.61 -7.50
CA HIS A 70 7.81 -9.05 -6.15
C HIS A 70 6.49 -9.49 -5.53
N ARG A 71 6.55 -10.00 -4.30
CA ARG A 71 5.37 -10.46 -3.59
C ARG A 71 5.01 -9.56 -2.44
N THR A 72 5.48 -8.33 -2.48
CA THR A 72 5.22 -7.35 -1.43
C THR A 72 3.72 -7.19 -1.23
N PRO A 73 3.21 -7.32 0.01
CA PRO A 73 1.79 -7.14 0.26
C PRO A 73 1.38 -5.69 0.10
N LEU A 74 0.20 -5.48 -0.49
CA LEU A 74 -0.32 -4.13 -0.68
C LEU A 74 -1.64 -3.97 0.08
N ILE A 75 -1.80 -2.80 0.68
CA ILE A 75 -3.04 -2.38 1.31
C ILE A 75 -3.54 -1.20 0.51
N PHE A 76 -4.77 -1.28 0.03
CA PHE A 76 -5.33 -0.22 -0.81
C PHE A 76 -6.23 0.70 0.00
N ILE A 77 -6.13 2.01 -0.26
CA ILE A 77 -7.04 2.99 0.32
C ILE A 77 -7.67 3.77 -0.82
N THR A 78 -8.91 4.21 -0.64
CA THR A 78 -9.58 4.96 -1.69
C THR A 78 -10.65 5.89 -1.12
N ALA A 79 -10.81 7.06 -1.75
CA ALA A 79 -11.90 7.97 -1.41
C ALA A 79 -13.19 7.51 -2.09
N PHE A 80 -13.12 6.58 -3.03
CA PHE A 80 -14.28 6.16 -3.82
C PHE A 80 -14.43 4.64 -3.77
N PRO A 81 -14.94 4.10 -2.64
CA PRO A 81 -15.03 2.64 -2.47
C PRO A 81 -16.21 2.02 -3.18
N GLU A 82 -16.28 2.23 -4.49
CA GLU A 82 -17.36 1.67 -5.29
C GLU A 82 -17.16 0.18 -5.50
N GLU A 83 -18.26 -0.48 -5.80
CA GLU A 83 -18.25 -1.93 -6.00
C GLU A 83 -17.25 -2.34 -7.08
N ARG A 84 -17.16 -1.58 -8.15
CA ARG A 84 -16.24 -1.89 -9.23
C ARG A 84 -14.79 -1.83 -8.77
N VAL A 85 -14.47 -0.83 -7.98
CA VAL A 85 -13.10 -0.67 -7.46
C VAL A 85 -12.79 -1.81 -6.49
N ARG A 86 -13.74 -2.16 -5.63
CA ARG A 86 -13.56 -3.23 -4.67
C ARG A 86 -13.32 -4.56 -5.39
N ARG A 87 -14.03 -4.81 -6.49
CA ARG A 87 -13.83 -6.03 -7.25
C ARG A 87 -12.44 -6.08 -7.90
N GLN A 88 -11.97 -4.95 -8.43
CA GLN A 88 -10.65 -4.89 -9.03
C GLN A 88 -9.57 -5.20 -8.00
N VAL A 89 -9.70 -4.62 -6.81
CA VAL A 89 -8.74 -4.79 -5.74
C VAL A 89 -8.75 -6.24 -5.24
N ASN A 90 -9.94 -6.81 -5.06
CA ASN A 90 -10.03 -8.18 -4.60
C ASN A 90 -9.47 -9.17 -5.61
N ALA A 91 -9.71 -8.93 -6.88
CA ALA A 91 -9.18 -9.80 -7.92
C ALA A 91 -7.66 -9.76 -7.97
N ALA A 92 -7.07 -8.66 -7.53
CA ALA A 92 -5.62 -8.51 -7.52
C ALA A 92 -4.96 -9.15 -6.29
N GLY A 93 -5.75 -9.60 -5.30
CA GLY A 93 -5.19 -10.27 -4.13
C GLY A 93 -4.63 -9.31 -3.09
N THR A 94 -5.44 -8.42 -2.58
CA THR A 94 -5.00 -7.44 -1.61
C THR A 94 -5.04 -7.98 -0.19
N PHE A 95 -4.26 -7.38 0.70
CA PHE A 95 -4.31 -7.68 2.12
C PHE A 95 -5.19 -6.70 2.88
N GLY A 96 -5.68 -5.66 2.25
CA GLY A 96 -6.58 -4.72 2.90
C GLY A 96 -7.14 -3.73 1.91
N PHE A 97 -8.35 -3.28 2.16
CA PHE A 97 -9.00 -2.28 1.33
C PHE A 97 -9.79 -1.39 2.27
N LEU A 98 -9.39 -0.14 2.40
CA LEU A 98 -10.00 0.79 3.32
C LEU A 98 -10.50 2.02 2.60
N ALA A 99 -11.67 2.50 3.00
CA ALA A 99 -12.21 3.76 2.47
C ALA A 99 -11.64 4.93 3.25
N LYS A 100 -11.39 6.03 2.57
CA LYS A 100 -10.99 7.26 3.24
C LYS A 100 -12.21 8.01 3.70
N PRO A 101 -12.21 8.61 4.87
CA PRO A 101 -11.15 8.50 5.87
C PRO A 101 -11.25 7.17 6.59
N PHE A 102 -10.12 6.56 6.89
CA PHE A 102 -10.10 5.27 7.55
C PHE A 102 -9.77 5.46 9.03
N GLU A 103 -10.16 4.47 9.85
CA GLU A 103 -9.80 4.50 11.25
C GLU A 103 -8.42 3.90 11.44
N GLY A 104 -7.67 4.45 12.38
CA GLY A 104 -6.32 3.96 12.66
C GLY A 104 -6.30 2.49 13.01
N SER A 105 -7.29 2.03 13.79
CA SER A 105 -7.34 0.62 14.19
C SER A 105 -7.53 -0.30 12.99
N ALA A 106 -8.29 0.13 11.99
CA ALA A 106 -8.49 -0.69 10.80
C ALA A 106 -7.18 -0.79 9.99
N MET A 107 -6.44 0.31 9.90
CA MET A 107 -5.16 0.29 9.21
C MET A 107 -4.16 -0.60 9.95
N ILE A 108 -4.13 -0.52 11.28
CA ILE A 108 -3.23 -1.34 12.09
C ILE A 108 -3.51 -2.82 11.83
N GLU A 109 -4.77 -3.21 11.79
CA GLU A 109 -5.13 -4.59 11.50
C GLU A 109 -4.63 -5.03 10.14
N CYS A 110 -4.79 -4.19 9.12
CA CYS A 110 -4.32 -4.52 7.78
C CYS A 110 -2.82 -4.69 7.74
N ILE A 111 -2.08 -3.81 8.42
CA ILE A 111 -0.62 -3.89 8.47
C ILE A 111 -0.20 -5.19 9.15
N ASP A 112 -0.81 -5.52 10.29
CA ASP A 112 -0.48 -6.74 11.01
C ASP A 112 -0.70 -7.95 10.13
N ARG A 113 -1.82 -8.02 9.43
CA ARG A 113 -2.09 -9.15 8.55
C ARG A 113 -1.10 -9.23 7.41
N ALA A 114 -0.76 -8.09 6.83
CA ALA A 114 0.18 -8.06 5.72
C ALA A 114 1.56 -8.55 6.15
N LEU A 115 2.01 -8.13 7.32
CA LEU A 115 3.33 -8.52 7.79
C LEU A 115 3.36 -9.97 8.25
N GLN A 116 2.25 -10.45 8.79
CA GLN A 116 2.19 -11.83 9.26
C GLN A 116 1.99 -12.81 8.13
N SER A 117 1.53 -12.36 6.97
CA SER A 117 1.29 -13.26 5.86
C SER A 117 2.56 -13.95 5.40
N GLY A 118 3.67 -13.48 5.88
CA GLY A 118 4.91 -14.10 5.48
C GLY A 118 5.27 -13.81 4.09
N ALA A 119 4.84 -12.72 3.56
CA ALA A 119 5.17 -12.37 2.21
C ALA A 119 6.63 -12.11 2.07
N GLY A 120 7.35 -12.14 3.13
CA GLY A 120 8.77 -11.99 3.06
C GLY A 120 9.42 -13.19 2.42
N PRO A 121 10.65 -13.03 2.03
CA PRO A 121 11.34 -14.08 1.32
C PRO A 121 11.61 -15.28 2.16
N SER A 122 11.59 -15.10 3.43
CA SER A 122 11.93 -16.18 4.29
C SER A 122 10.96 -17.28 4.26
N ASP A 123 9.83 -17.03 3.73
CA ASP A 123 8.91 -18.00 3.70
C ASP A 123 9.17 -18.97 2.81
N GLY A 124 10.08 -18.74 2.19
CA GLY A 124 10.41 -19.76 1.28
C GLY A 124 9.60 -20.59 1.56
#